data_532d5db7812b9301e21e6c84e026e96c
#
_entry.id   532d5db7812b9301e21e6c84e026e96c
#
_cell.length_a   1.000
_cell.length_b   1.000
_cell.length_c   1.000
_cell.angle_alpha   90.00
_cell.angle_beta   90.00
_cell.angle_gamma   90.00
#
_symmetry.space_group_name_H-M   'P 1'
#
loop_
_entity.id
_entity.type
_entity.pdbx_description
1 polymer ?
#
loop_
_entity_poly.entity_id
_entity_poly.type
_entity_poly.pdbx_seq_one_letter_code
_entity_poly.pdbx_strand_id
1 'polypeptide(L)'
;NHNLRFGSEIPVDALSSNDRGFHDAMGNVWQWCEDSFHPLRNFKIHPYYTDFSTPCFDGEHQMILGGSFVSTGDEASIWARFHFRPHFFQNAGFRVVKESLTAKVKGDKYDTNETVDQYLLFHYGSDEEQWDQEISAAITSPITSNLIDRTVELMNNFSIAKERALDLGCAVGGASFQLASTFESVTALDYSDLFIKVASDLKKNGKTDYRRKETGRFSTDLTASIDESIERERVQFYQGDASNLSETSKIKERGLYDAILLSNLLCRLSHPNKCLQQFSGSNDYLRSGGILVIASPNTWLEQFTPQTNFLDGKSSEATINHLAHLLSNFELLKTEDLPFMIREHRRKYELIISQISVWRKK
;
A
#
# COMPACT_ATOMS: atom_id res chain seq x y z
N ASN A 1 -9.02 -23.86 -30.15
CA ASN A 1 -8.22 -24.85 -30.90
C ASN A 1 -7.68 -25.92 -29.95
N HIS A 2 -8.31 -27.10 -29.90
CA HIS A 2 -7.91 -28.26 -29.11
C HIS A 2 -8.28 -29.55 -29.86
N ASN A 3 -7.93 -30.71 -29.33
CA ASN A 3 -8.17 -32.01 -29.96
C ASN A 3 -7.58 -32.11 -31.40
N LEU A 4 -6.41 -31.51 -31.63
CA LEU A 4 -5.73 -31.52 -32.94
C LEU A 4 -6.57 -30.96 -34.08
N ARG A 5 -7.56 -30.11 -33.81
CA ARG A 5 -8.53 -29.62 -34.79
C ARG A 5 -7.88 -29.01 -36.04
N PHE A 6 -6.80 -28.26 -35.88
CA PHE A 6 -6.05 -27.62 -36.96
C PHE A 6 -4.64 -28.23 -37.13
N GLY A 7 -4.27 -29.20 -36.33
CA GLY A 7 -2.99 -29.89 -36.42
C GLY A 7 -1.77 -29.08 -35.93
N SER A 8 -1.95 -27.78 -35.64
CA SER A 8 -0.91 -26.89 -35.13
C SER A 8 -1.56 -25.70 -34.41
N GLU A 9 -0.73 -24.84 -33.85
CA GLU A 9 -1.14 -23.52 -33.37
C GLU A 9 -1.68 -22.68 -34.52
N ILE A 10 -2.62 -21.79 -34.23
CA ILE A 10 -3.22 -20.86 -35.16
C ILE A 10 -3.03 -19.42 -34.66
N PRO A 11 -3.17 -18.39 -35.51
CA PRO A 11 -3.15 -17.01 -35.09
C PRO A 11 -4.13 -16.74 -33.94
N VAL A 12 -3.75 -15.89 -33.00
CA VAL A 12 -4.49 -15.65 -31.73
C VAL A 12 -5.90 -15.07 -31.93
N ASP A 13 -6.20 -14.54 -33.12
CA ASP A 13 -7.46 -13.94 -33.53
C ASP A 13 -8.22 -14.72 -34.64
N ALA A 14 -7.74 -15.94 -34.96
CA ALA A 14 -8.33 -16.76 -36.00
C ALA A 14 -9.74 -17.28 -35.66
N LEU A 15 -10.06 -17.41 -34.39
CA LEU A 15 -11.37 -17.80 -33.85
C LEU A 15 -12.04 -16.61 -33.16
N SER A 16 -13.37 -16.62 -33.12
CA SER A 16 -14.14 -15.58 -32.42
C SER A 16 -13.79 -15.53 -30.93
N SER A 17 -13.80 -14.33 -30.38
CA SER A 17 -13.63 -14.12 -28.93
C SER A 17 -14.83 -14.68 -28.16
N ASN A 18 -14.62 -14.95 -26.88
CA ASN A 18 -15.70 -15.22 -25.94
C ASN A 18 -16.45 -13.90 -25.57
N ASP A 19 -17.52 -14.01 -24.78
CA ASP A 19 -18.36 -12.89 -24.33
C ASP A 19 -17.59 -11.78 -23.59
N ARG A 20 -16.37 -12.07 -23.14
CA ARG A 20 -15.46 -11.12 -22.45
C ARG A 20 -14.37 -10.57 -23.37
N GLY A 21 -14.42 -10.87 -24.65
CA GLY A 21 -13.44 -10.40 -25.63
C GLY A 21 -12.12 -11.16 -25.68
N PHE A 22 -12.00 -12.33 -25.03
CA PHE A 22 -10.79 -13.13 -25.06
C PHE A 22 -10.84 -14.16 -26.18
N HIS A 23 -9.80 -14.19 -27.02
CA HIS A 23 -9.57 -15.25 -28.00
C HIS A 23 -8.78 -16.40 -27.36
N ASP A 24 -9.05 -17.61 -27.76
CA ASP A 24 -8.32 -18.84 -27.38
C ASP A 24 -7.97 -18.93 -25.89
N ALA A 25 -8.92 -18.58 -24.99
CA ALA A 25 -8.72 -18.75 -23.56
C ALA A 25 -8.56 -20.23 -23.16
N MET A 26 -9.04 -21.14 -24.01
CA MET A 26 -8.89 -22.59 -23.92
C MET A 26 -8.33 -23.14 -25.22
N GLY A 27 -7.26 -23.93 -25.13
CA GLY A 27 -6.57 -24.52 -26.29
C GLY A 27 -5.60 -23.56 -26.98
N ASN A 28 -5.18 -23.90 -28.17
CA ASN A 28 -4.15 -23.27 -28.98
C ASN A 28 -2.76 -23.44 -28.37
N VAL A 29 -2.38 -22.64 -27.38
CA VAL A 29 -1.16 -22.82 -26.59
C VAL A 29 -1.48 -22.71 -25.08
N TRP A 30 -0.78 -23.47 -24.26
CA TRP A 30 -0.83 -23.29 -22.82
C TRP A 30 -0.41 -21.86 -22.46
N GLN A 31 -0.96 -21.34 -21.38
CA GLN A 31 -0.70 -19.97 -20.94
C GLN A 31 0.02 -20.00 -19.60
N TRP A 32 1.25 -19.49 -19.57
CA TRP A 32 2.00 -19.27 -18.34
C TRP A 32 1.27 -18.28 -17.44
N CYS A 33 1.11 -18.67 -16.17
CA CYS A 33 0.66 -17.78 -15.11
C CYS A 33 1.87 -17.24 -14.34
N GLU A 34 1.71 -16.09 -13.73
CA GLU A 34 2.69 -15.52 -12.80
C GLU A 34 2.77 -16.33 -11.49
N ASP A 35 1.67 -17.02 -11.15
CA ASP A 35 1.59 -17.84 -9.94
C ASP A 35 2.43 -19.09 -10.03
N SER A 36 3.16 -19.39 -8.94
CA SER A 36 3.80 -20.70 -8.76
C SER A 36 2.75 -21.79 -8.61
N PHE A 37 3.11 -23.01 -8.99
CA PHE A 37 2.24 -24.16 -8.77
C PHE A 37 2.20 -24.51 -7.29
N HIS A 38 1.04 -24.41 -6.66
CA HIS A 38 0.84 -24.67 -5.24
C HIS A 38 -0.47 -25.44 -4.99
N PRO A 39 -0.62 -26.13 -3.83
CA PRO A 39 -1.82 -26.86 -3.50
C PRO A 39 -3.03 -25.93 -3.33
N LEU A 40 -4.20 -26.37 -3.78
CA LEU A 40 -5.44 -25.70 -3.46
C LEU A 40 -5.78 -25.84 -1.97
N ARG A 41 -6.59 -24.92 -1.46
CA ARG A 41 -7.07 -24.98 -0.08
C ARG A 41 -7.69 -26.34 0.25
N ASN A 42 -7.28 -26.95 1.36
CA ASN A 42 -7.67 -28.27 1.81
C ASN A 42 -7.19 -29.44 0.92
N PHE A 43 -6.21 -29.22 0.05
CA PHE A 43 -5.60 -30.30 -0.71
C PHE A 43 -5.06 -31.39 0.23
N LYS A 44 -5.34 -32.65 -0.12
CA LYS A 44 -4.77 -33.82 0.54
C LYS A 44 -4.15 -34.73 -0.50
N ILE A 45 -2.94 -35.18 -0.22
CA ILE A 45 -2.25 -36.13 -1.09
C ILE A 45 -3.05 -37.43 -1.15
N HIS A 46 -3.24 -37.95 -2.36
CA HIS A 46 -3.84 -39.25 -2.53
C HIS A 46 -2.87 -40.36 -2.02
N PRO A 47 -3.32 -41.26 -1.14
CA PRO A 47 -2.42 -42.20 -0.46
C PRO A 47 -1.64 -43.16 -1.41
N TYR A 48 -2.15 -43.37 -2.61
CA TYR A 48 -1.51 -44.25 -3.63
C TYR A 48 -0.92 -43.46 -4.80
N TYR A 49 -0.90 -42.15 -4.77
CA TYR A 49 -0.36 -41.30 -5.86
C TYR A 49 0.26 -40.01 -5.30
N THR A 50 1.52 -40.15 -4.88
CA THR A 50 2.21 -39.08 -4.13
C THR A 50 3.27 -38.36 -4.95
N ASP A 51 3.57 -38.82 -6.17
CA ASP A 51 4.78 -38.48 -6.91
C ASP A 51 4.60 -37.46 -8.03
N PHE A 52 3.36 -37.05 -8.36
CA PHE A 52 3.12 -36.11 -9.45
C PHE A 52 3.03 -34.67 -8.99
N SER A 53 2.03 -34.33 -8.15
CA SER A 53 1.78 -32.93 -7.78
C SER A 53 2.65 -32.46 -6.63
N THR A 54 2.80 -33.27 -5.60
CA THR A 54 3.47 -32.87 -4.35
C THR A 54 4.92 -32.48 -4.50
N PRO A 55 5.76 -33.17 -5.27
CA PRO A 55 7.16 -32.78 -5.49
C PRO A 55 7.29 -31.45 -6.26
N CYS A 56 6.22 -30.99 -6.91
CA CYS A 56 6.22 -29.80 -7.75
C CYS A 56 5.66 -28.58 -7.03
N PHE A 57 5.30 -28.70 -5.74
CA PHE A 57 4.99 -27.57 -4.87
C PHE A 57 6.27 -27.00 -4.24
N ASP A 58 7.27 -26.74 -5.07
CA ASP A 58 8.64 -26.38 -4.69
C ASP A 58 8.96 -24.88 -4.87
N GLY A 59 7.99 -24.09 -5.36
CA GLY A 59 8.17 -22.67 -5.66
C GLY A 59 8.91 -22.39 -6.97
N GLU A 60 9.45 -23.44 -7.64
CA GLU A 60 10.18 -23.29 -8.92
C GLU A 60 9.31 -23.67 -10.12
N HIS A 61 8.23 -24.42 -9.90
CA HIS A 61 7.27 -24.76 -10.94
C HIS A 61 6.24 -23.66 -11.08
N GLN A 62 6.10 -23.14 -12.30
CA GLN A 62 5.06 -22.18 -12.65
C GLN A 62 3.82 -22.89 -13.16
N MET A 63 2.66 -22.34 -12.83
CA MET A 63 1.39 -22.86 -13.30
C MET A 63 1.14 -22.50 -14.75
N ILE A 64 0.58 -23.43 -15.52
CA ILE A 64 0.07 -23.19 -16.86
C ILE A 64 -1.41 -23.62 -16.95
N LEU A 65 -2.19 -22.86 -17.70
CA LEU A 65 -3.64 -23.03 -17.84
C LEU A 65 -4.07 -23.05 -19.30
N GLY A 66 -5.29 -23.51 -19.54
CA GLY A 66 -6.02 -23.35 -20.78
C GLY A 66 -5.84 -24.47 -21.80
N GLY A 67 -4.82 -25.32 -21.65
CA GLY A 67 -4.51 -26.36 -22.63
C GLY A 67 -3.87 -25.82 -23.92
N SER A 68 -3.50 -26.72 -24.82
CA SER A 68 -2.96 -26.40 -26.14
C SER A 68 -3.74 -27.07 -27.27
N PHE A 69 -3.30 -26.91 -28.51
CA PHE A 69 -3.95 -27.55 -29.65
C PHE A 69 -3.90 -29.09 -29.60
N VAL A 70 -2.95 -29.68 -28.89
CA VAL A 70 -2.83 -31.13 -28.68
C VAL A 70 -3.64 -31.63 -27.48
N SER A 71 -4.09 -30.74 -26.61
CA SER A 71 -4.83 -31.13 -25.41
C SER A 71 -6.16 -31.78 -25.74
N THR A 72 -6.48 -32.87 -25.03
CA THR A 72 -7.68 -33.70 -25.22
C THR A 72 -8.45 -33.82 -23.91
N GLY A 73 -9.75 -34.16 -23.99
CA GLY A 73 -10.60 -34.33 -22.83
C GLY A 73 -10.63 -33.09 -21.94
N ASP A 74 -10.42 -33.29 -20.66
CA ASP A 74 -10.51 -32.22 -19.65
C ASP A 74 -9.25 -31.38 -19.51
N GLU A 75 -8.19 -31.62 -20.27
CA GLU A 75 -6.95 -30.84 -20.22
C GLU A 75 -7.15 -29.38 -20.63
N ALA A 76 -8.03 -29.13 -21.61
CA ALA A 76 -8.40 -27.80 -22.05
C ALA A 76 -9.71 -27.33 -21.35
N SER A 77 -9.77 -27.41 -20.04
CA SER A 77 -10.93 -27.04 -19.23
C SER A 77 -10.56 -26.05 -18.14
N ILE A 78 -11.57 -25.40 -17.55
CA ILE A 78 -11.38 -24.47 -16.42
C ILE A 78 -10.93 -25.16 -15.13
N TRP A 79 -10.99 -26.48 -15.08
CA TRP A 79 -10.59 -27.29 -13.93
C TRP A 79 -9.13 -27.75 -14.00
N ALA A 80 -8.57 -27.81 -15.22
CA ALA A 80 -7.22 -28.34 -15.44
C ALA A 80 -6.16 -27.31 -15.08
N ARG A 81 -5.18 -27.75 -14.31
CA ARG A 81 -3.96 -27.02 -14.00
C ARG A 81 -2.78 -27.92 -14.26
N PHE A 82 -1.79 -27.39 -14.97
CA PHE A 82 -0.51 -28.05 -15.16
C PHE A 82 0.61 -27.13 -14.70
N HIS A 83 1.81 -27.65 -14.67
CA HIS A 83 2.97 -26.94 -14.17
C HIS A 83 4.23 -27.41 -14.89
N PHE A 84 5.14 -26.49 -15.12
CA PHE A 84 6.49 -26.80 -15.58
C PHE A 84 7.45 -25.78 -15.00
N ARG A 85 8.73 -26.13 -14.97
CA ARG A 85 9.79 -25.16 -14.77
C ARG A 85 9.93 -24.32 -16.04
N PRO A 86 10.13 -22.99 -15.96
CA PRO A 86 10.13 -22.12 -17.14
C PRO A 86 11.17 -22.42 -18.22
N HIS A 87 12.20 -23.20 -17.89
CA HIS A 87 13.22 -23.59 -18.86
C HIS A 87 12.82 -24.78 -19.75
N PHE A 88 11.70 -25.46 -19.48
CA PHE A 88 11.21 -26.53 -20.33
C PHE A 88 10.51 -25.98 -21.55
N PHE A 89 10.82 -26.57 -22.73
CA PHE A 89 10.08 -26.31 -23.96
C PHE A 89 8.67 -26.88 -23.85
N GLN A 90 7.70 -25.97 -23.97
CA GLN A 90 6.27 -26.29 -23.97
C GLN A 90 5.58 -25.48 -25.09
N ASN A 91 4.46 -26.01 -25.60
CA ASN A 91 3.52 -25.24 -26.41
C ASN A 91 2.77 -24.25 -25.51
N ALA A 92 3.50 -23.27 -25.01
CA ALA A 92 3.01 -22.29 -24.04
C ALA A 92 3.40 -20.87 -24.46
N GLY A 93 2.46 -19.98 -24.32
CA GLY A 93 2.61 -18.55 -24.47
C GLY A 93 2.23 -17.84 -23.17
N PHE A 94 1.99 -16.55 -23.25
CA PHE A 94 1.54 -15.74 -22.12
C PHE A 94 0.58 -14.64 -22.61
N ARG A 95 -0.21 -14.11 -21.71
CA ARG A 95 -1.04 -12.93 -21.93
C ARG A 95 -0.52 -11.80 -21.07
N VAL A 96 -0.35 -10.64 -21.69
CA VAL A 96 0.00 -9.43 -20.96
C VAL A 96 -1.30 -8.74 -20.56
N VAL A 97 -1.43 -8.43 -19.28
CA VAL A 97 -2.49 -7.55 -18.78
C VAL A 97 -1.93 -6.14 -18.71
N LYS A 98 -2.56 -5.22 -19.45
CA LYS A 98 -2.30 -3.79 -19.24
C LYS A 98 -3.16 -3.36 -18.06
N GLU A 99 -2.56 -3.34 -16.88
CA GLU A 99 -3.22 -2.81 -15.71
C GLU A 99 -3.41 -1.30 -15.87
N SER A 100 -4.64 -0.81 -15.72
CA SER A 100 -4.83 0.59 -15.41
C SER A 100 -4.38 0.77 -13.96
N LEU A 101 -3.63 1.83 -13.65
CA LEU A 101 -3.14 2.16 -12.31
C LEU A 101 -4.27 2.24 -11.22
N THR A 102 -5.51 2.04 -11.64
CA THR A 102 -6.71 1.98 -10.80
C THR A 102 -7.22 0.56 -10.51
N ALA A 103 -6.60 -0.48 -11.06
CA ALA A 103 -6.99 -1.85 -10.73
C ALA A 103 -6.45 -2.21 -9.34
N LYS A 104 -7.34 -2.26 -8.35
CA LYS A 104 -7.02 -2.75 -7.00
C LYS A 104 -6.39 -4.13 -7.11
N VAL A 105 -5.16 -4.30 -6.65
CA VAL A 105 -4.58 -5.60 -6.35
C VAL A 105 -5.47 -6.23 -5.28
N LYS A 106 -6.29 -7.21 -5.65
CA LYS A 106 -7.10 -7.97 -4.70
C LYS A 106 -6.15 -8.70 -3.75
N GLY A 107 -6.05 -8.21 -2.52
CA GLY A 107 -5.18 -8.76 -1.49
C GLY A 107 -4.12 -7.78 -0.99
N ASP A 108 -4.32 -6.48 -1.20
CA ASP A 108 -3.43 -5.48 -0.61
C ASP A 108 -3.41 -5.67 0.92
N LYS A 109 -2.20 -5.73 1.47
CA LYS A 109 -1.96 -5.82 2.92
C LYS A 109 -2.76 -4.78 3.71
N TYR A 110 -3.11 -3.66 3.07
CA TYR A 110 -3.82 -2.53 3.68
C TYR A 110 -5.36 -2.59 3.54
N ASP A 111 -5.91 -3.57 2.81
CA ASP A 111 -7.37 -3.73 2.62
C ASP A 111 -7.96 -4.87 3.48
N THR A 112 -7.46 -5.06 4.70
CA THR A 112 -7.98 -6.05 5.66
C THR A 112 -8.47 -5.39 6.94
N ASN A 113 -9.52 -5.96 7.56
CA ASN A 113 -10.01 -5.49 8.85
C ASN A 113 -8.92 -5.58 9.94
N GLU A 114 -8.05 -6.59 9.90
CA GLU A 114 -6.95 -6.75 10.86
C GLU A 114 -5.95 -5.57 10.76
N THR A 115 -5.67 -5.12 9.54
CA THR A 115 -4.81 -3.95 9.31
C THR A 115 -5.51 -2.66 9.76
N VAL A 116 -6.81 -2.52 9.51
CA VAL A 116 -7.59 -1.37 10.01
C VAL A 116 -7.52 -1.31 11.55
N ASP A 117 -7.77 -2.43 12.23
CA ASP A 117 -7.71 -2.52 13.69
C ASP A 117 -6.31 -2.13 14.22
N GLN A 118 -5.24 -2.56 13.55
CA GLN A 118 -3.86 -2.20 13.88
C GLN A 118 -3.58 -0.70 13.69
N TYR A 119 -4.07 -0.12 12.60
CA TYR A 119 -3.91 1.32 12.35
C TYR A 119 -4.77 2.18 13.29
N LEU A 120 -5.95 1.72 13.68
CA LEU A 120 -6.76 2.39 14.69
C LEU A 120 -6.05 2.40 16.05
N LEU A 121 -5.46 1.29 16.47
CA LEU A 121 -4.63 1.25 17.66
C LEU A 121 -3.43 2.20 17.56
N PHE A 122 -2.71 2.21 16.44
CA PHE A 122 -1.54 3.06 16.23
C PHE A 122 -1.89 4.55 16.22
N HIS A 123 -3.02 4.94 15.63
CA HIS A 123 -3.43 6.35 15.48
C HIS A 123 -4.14 6.93 16.70
N TYR A 124 -4.87 6.09 17.46
CA TYR A 124 -5.80 6.57 18.50
C TYR A 124 -5.62 5.89 19.86
N GLY A 125 -4.88 4.78 19.92
CA GLY A 125 -4.67 4.07 21.19
C GLY A 125 -3.79 4.85 22.15
N SER A 126 -4.16 4.83 23.43
CA SER A 126 -3.32 5.37 24.51
C SER A 126 -2.01 4.57 24.66
N ASP A 127 -1.05 5.13 25.40
CA ASP A 127 0.21 4.42 25.71
C ASP A 127 -0.06 3.08 26.42
N GLU A 128 -1.05 3.02 27.31
CA GLU A 128 -1.45 1.79 28.01
C GLU A 128 -2.10 0.77 27.07
N GLU A 129 -2.76 1.22 26.03
CA GLU A 129 -3.36 0.35 25.01
C GLU A 129 -2.30 -0.16 24.02
N GLN A 130 -1.36 0.68 23.65
CA GLN A 130 -0.26 0.31 22.77
C GLN A 130 0.78 -0.58 23.46
N TRP A 131 1.06 -0.35 24.75
CA TRP A 131 1.99 -1.14 25.53
C TRP A 131 1.27 -2.12 26.47
N ASP A 132 1.71 -3.36 26.48
CA ASP A 132 1.27 -4.31 27.52
C ASP A 132 2.08 -4.09 28.80
N GLN A 133 1.41 -3.65 29.86
CA GLN A 133 2.06 -3.28 31.12
C GLN A 133 2.76 -4.45 31.80
N GLU A 134 2.24 -5.67 31.68
CA GLU A 134 2.90 -6.85 32.29
C GLU A 134 4.21 -7.21 31.56
N ILE A 135 4.27 -6.95 30.26
CA ILE A 135 5.41 -7.29 29.39
C ILE A 135 6.39 -6.12 29.30
N SER A 136 5.91 -4.89 29.39
CA SER A 136 6.75 -3.69 29.34
C SER A 136 7.79 -3.64 30.46
N ALA A 137 7.52 -4.29 31.56
CA ALA A 137 8.50 -4.48 32.65
C ALA A 137 9.77 -5.24 32.22
N ALA A 138 9.70 -5.98 31.10
CA ALA A 138 10.87 -6.65 30.54
C ALA A 138 11.70 -5.73 29.59
N ILE A 139 11.22 -4.52 29.29
CA ILE A 139 11.88 -3.54 28.43
C ILE A 139 12.32 -2.37 29.29
N THR A 140 13.62 -2.10 29.32
CA THR A 140 14.23 -1.10 30.21
C THR A 140 13.80 0.34 29.90
N SER A 141 13.38 0.62 28.68
CA SER A 141 12.89 1.94 28.23
C SER A 141 11.88 1.75 27.11
N PRO A 142 10.58 1.85 27.40
CA PRO A 142 9.57 1.81 26.36
C PRO A 142 9.74 3.02 25.43
N ILE A 143 9.56 2.80 24.13
CA ILE A 143 9.55 3.87 23.13
C ILE A 143 8.13 4.42 23.09
N THR A 144 7.96 5.63 23.58
CA THR A 144 6.68 6.34 23.66
C THR A 144 6.53 7.41 22.58
N SER A 145 7.51 7.54 21.67
CA SER A 145 7.44 8.50 20.57
C SER A 145 6.31 8.14 19.63
N ASN A 146 5.45 9.10 19.31
CA ASN A 146 4.36 8.96 18.38
C ASN A 146 4.71 9.69 17.06
N LEU A 147 4.70 8.94 15.95
CA LEU A 147 5.01 9.49 14.62
C LEU A 147 4.00 10.55 14.19
N ILE A 148 2.72 10.34 14.50
CA ILE A 148 1.63 11.25 14.12
C ILE A 148 1.81 12.57 14.85
N ASP A 149 1.94 12.54 16.16
CA ASP A 149 2.11 13.73 17.00
C ASP A 149 3.32 14.53 16.54
N ARG A 150 4.44 13.84 16.27
CA ARG A 150 5.67 14.51 15.88
C ARG A 150 5.59 15.15 14.50
N THR A 151 5.02 14.47 13.52
CA THR A 151 4.88 15.02 12.15
C THR A 151 3.91 16.21 12.13
N VAL A 152 2.81 16.12 12.86
CA VAL A 152 1.85 17.24 13.03
C VAL A 152 2.50 18.41 13.75
N GLU A 153 3.25 18.18 14.83
CA GLU A 153 4.00 19.23 15.53
C GLU A 153 4.96 19.96 14.58
N LEU A 154 5.70 19.23 13.75
CA LEU A 154 6.60 19.83 12.77
C LEU A 154 5.85 20.66 11.73
N MET A 155 4.74 20.16 11.20
CA MET A 155 3.91 20.94 10.30
C MET A 155 3.42 22.22 10.94
N ASN A 156 2.95 22.15 12.18
CA ASN A 156 2.45 23.31 12.91
C ASN A 156 3.56 24.33 13.21
N ASN A 157 4.75 23.89 13.55
CA ASN A 157 5.87 24.77 13.92
C ASN A 157 6.51 25.46 12.73
N PHE A 158 6.56 24.82 11.56
CA PHE A 158 7.22 25.36 10.39
C PHE A 158 6.28 26.08 9.42
N SER A 159 4.96 25.80 9.44
CA SER A 159 3.98 26.46 8.58
C SER A 159 3.72 27.89 9.02
N ILE A 160 3.90 28.84 8.11
CA ILE A 160 3.63 30.26 8.33
C ILE A 160 2.13 30.53 8.17
N ALA A 161 1.54 30.08 7.07
CA ALA A 161 0.10 30.11 6.83
C ALA A 161 -0.53 28.76 7.22
N LYS A 162 -1.78 28.78 7.66
CA LYS A 162 -2.51 27.61 8.18
C LYS A 162 -3.93 27.54 7.65
N GLU A 163 -4.11 27.92 6.39
CA GLU A 163 -5.41 27.81 5.74
C GLU A 163 -5.67 26.38 5.29
N ARG A 164 -4.69 25.73 4.61
CA ARG A 164 -4.90 24.42 3.97
C ARG A 164 -3.74 23.47 4.18
N ALA A 165 -4.04 22.28 4.68
CA ALA A 165 -3.10 21.18 4.75
C ALA A 165 -3.53 20.01 3.84
N LEU A 166 -2.58 19.26 3.32
CA LEU A 166 -2.79 18.04 2.56
C LEU A 166 -2.04 16.88 3.26
N ASP A 167 -2.79 15.83 3.62
CA ASP A 167 -2.27 14.61 4.24
C ASP A 167 -2.35 13.47 3.22
N LEU A 168 -1.22 13.04 2.70
CA LEU A 168 -1.11 11.99 1.70
C LEU A 168 -0.69 10.68 2.34
N GLY A 169 -1.49 9.62 2.12
CA GLY A 169 -1.37 8.37 2.84
C GLY A 169 -1.93 8.48 4.25
N CYS A 170 -3.11 9.07 4.37
CA CYS A 170 -3.71 9.44 5.67
C CYS A 170 -4.17 8.25 6.51
N ALA A 171 -4.21 7.04 5.94
CA ALA A 171 -4.75 5.83 6.56
C ALA A 171 -6.12 6.10 7.22
N VAL A 172 -6.26 5.82 8.53
CA VAL A 172 -7.51 6.05 9.29
C VAL A 172 -7.67 7.48 9.83
N GLY A 173 -6.85 8.44 9.35
CA GLY A 173 -7.06 9.88 9.53
C GLY A 173 -6.50 10.50 10.81
N GLY A 174 -5.68 9.82 11.61
CA GLY A 174 -5.20 10.38 12.89
C GLY A 174 -4.46 11.72 12.73
N ALA A 175 -3.48 11.80 11.82
CA ALA A 175 -2.78 13.04 11.52
C ALA A 175 -3.72 14.11 10.94
N SER A 176 -4.63 13.70 10.04
CA SER A 176 -5.59 14.61 9.41
C SER A 176 -6.47 15.31 10.44
N PHE A 177 -6.98 14.59 11.45
CA PHE A 177 -7.80 15.19 12.51
C PHE A 177 -6.96 16.10 13.42
N GLN A 178 -5.75 15.70 13.79
CA GLN A 178 -4.88 16.57 14.58
C GLN A 178 -4.53 17.88 13.83
N LEU A 179 -4.27 17.81 12.52
CA LEU A 179 -4.03 18.99 11.69
C LEU A 179 -5.24 19.93 11.67
N ALA A 180 -6.46 19.41 11.76
CA ALA A 180 -7.68 20.22 11.79
C ALA A 180 -7.83 21.08 13.07
N SER A 181 -7.04 20.82 14.12
CA SER A 181 -6.97 21.71 15.28
C SER A 181 -6.27 23.04 14.96
N THR A 182 -5.44 23.07 13.91
CA THR A 182 -4.60 24.22 13.57
C THR A 182 -4.92 24.79 12.19
N PHE A 183 -5.16 23.93 11.19
CA PHE A 183 -5.48 24.36 9.83
C PHE A 183 -6.99 24.54 9.65
N GLU A 184 -7.36 25.55 8.86
CA GLU A 184 -8.78 25.83 8.58
C GLU A 184 -9.43 24.75 7.72
N SER A 185 -8.65 24.09 6.84
CA SER A 185 -9.10 22.99 5.99
C SER A 185 -8.01 21.96 5.82
N VAL A 186 -8.35 20.70 5.97
CA VAL A 186 -7.46 19.55 5.75
C VAL A 186 -8.04 18.67 4.66
N THR A 187 -7.25 18.40 3.64
CA THR A 187 -7.57 17.40 2.61
C THR A 187 -6.73 16.16 2.89
N ALA A 188 -7.36 15.01 2.93
CA ALA A 188 -6.71 13.74 3.24
C ALA A 188 -6.95 12.74 2.12
N LEU A 189 -5.91 12.04 1.71
CA LEU A 189 -5.95 11.08 0.62
C LEU A 189 -5.32 9.76 1.05
N ASP A 190 -5.98 8.66 0.74
CA ASP A 190 -5.38 7.32 0.83
C ASP A 190 -5.81 6.46 -0.36
N TYR A 191 -4.98 5.49 -0.72
CA TYR A 191 -5.29 4.55 -1.78
C TYR A 191 -6.33 3.51 -1.35
N SER A 192 -6.31 3.10 -0.06
CA SER A 192 -7.23 2.12 0.51
C SER A 192 -8.62 2.71 0.72
N ASP A 193 -9.61 2.15 0.02
CA ASP A 193 -11.02 2.47 0.20
C ASP A 193 -11.51 2.14 1.62
N LEU A 194 -10.96 1.07 2.20
CA LEU A 194 -11.31 0.64 3.56
C LEU A 194 -10.85 1.66 4.61
N PHE A 195 -9.63 2.17 4.49
CA PHE A 195 -9.12 3.23 5.36
C PHE A 195 -9.95 4.51 5.22
N ILE A 196 -10.25 4.94 4.01
CA ILE A 196 -11.06 6.14 3.75
C ILE A 196 -12.47 6.00 4.29
N LYS A 197 -13.05 4.80 4.19
CA LYS A 197 -14.36 4.53 4.79
C LYS A 197 -14.32 4.67 6.30
N VAL A 198 -13.34 4.05 6.97
CA VAL A 198 -13.20 4.13 8.44
C VAL A 198 -12.91 5.56 8.90
N ALA A 199 -12.02 6.30 8.22
CA ALA A 199 -11.75 7.69 8.51
C ALA A 199 -13.00 8.58 8.33
N SER A 200 -13.83 8.31 7.31
CA SER A 200 -15.09 9.00 7.07
C SER A 200 -16.15 8.69 8.13
N ASP A 201 -16.21 7.43 8.57
CA ASP A 201 -17.09 7.01 9.67
C ASP A 201 -16.66 7.65 11.00
N LEU A 202 -15.36 7.72 11.29
CA LEU A 202 -14.79 8.47 12.43
C LEU A 202 -15.15 9.95 12.36
N LYS A 203 -14.99 10.59 11.19
CA LYS A 203 -15.41 11.97 10.99
C LYS A 203 -16.88 12.17 11.36
N LYS A 204 -17.75 11.31 10.86
CA LYS A 204 -19.21 11.39 11.06
C LYS A 204 -19.60 11.18 12.52
N ASN A 205 -19.06 10.13 13.15
CA ASN A 205 -19.54 9.64 14.44
C ASN A 205 -18.69 10.12 15.62
N GLY A 206 -17.46 10.60 15.39
CA GLY A 206 -16.49 10.97 16.40
C GLY A 206 -15.77 9.79 17.05
N LYS A 207 -16.26 8.57 16.83
CA LYS A 207 -15.68 7.34 17.39
C LYS A 207 -15.99 6.13 16.51
N THR A 208 -15.17 5.07 16.67
CA THR A 208 -15.38 3.77 16.06
C THR A 208 -14.78 2.67 16.92
N ASP A 209 -15.42 1.50 16.97
CA ASP A 209 -14.90 0.36 17.70
C ASP A 209 -13.91 -0.43 16.85
N TYR A 210 -12.91 -1.03 17.50
CA TYR A 210 -11.89 -1.86 16.86
C TYR A 210 -11.40 -2.93 17.84
N ARG A 211 -10.64 -3.90 17.33
CA ARG A 211 -10.13 -5.03 18.13
C ARG A 211 -8.62 -5.04 18.19
N ARG A 212 -8.08 -4.87 19.36
CA ARG A 212 -6.66 -5.09 19.61
C ARG A 212 -6.36 -6.57 19.76
N LYS A 213 -5.48 -7.09 18.90
CA LYS A 213 -5.05 -8.49 18.94
C LYS A 213 -4.17 -8.75 20.16
N GLU A 214 -4.51 -9.79 20.92
CA GLU A 214 -3.73 -10.20 22.10
C GLU A 214 -2.85 -11.42 21.77
N THR A 215 -3.39 -12.62 21.83
CA THR A 215 -2.67 -13.86 21.51
C THR A 215 -3.58 -14.85 20.80
N GLY A 216 -3.11 -15.44 19.72
CA GLY A 216 -3.87 -16.44 18.99
C GLY A 216 -5.23 -15.89 18.52
N ARG A 217 -6.33 -16.45 19.05
CA ARG A 217 -7.71 -16.06 18.73
C ARG A 217 -8.28 -14.96 19.62
N PHE A 218 -7.55 -14.53 20.65
CA PHE A 218 -8.04 -13.56 21.63
C PHE A 218 -7.74 -12.12 21.19
N SER A 219 -8.72 -11.26 21.38
CA SER A 219 -8.64 -9.82 21.16
C SER A 219 -9.37 -9.07 22.28
N THR A 220 -9.03 -7.79 22.44
CA THR A 220 -9.72 -6.85 23.33
C THR A 220 -10.47 -5.84 22.47
N ASP A 221 -11.75 -5.61 22.78
CA ASP A 221 -12.54 -4.57 22.13
C ASP A 221 -12.16 -3.22 22.71
N LEU A 222 -11.86 -2.27 21.83
CA LEU A 222 -11.46 -0.91 22.13
C LEU A 222 -12.25 0.08 21.28
N THR A 223 -12.22 1.36 21.64
CA THR A 223 -12.90 2.42 20.90
C THR A 223 -11.92 3.53 20.56
N ALA A 224 -11.66 3.75 19.27
CA ALA A 224 -10.96 4.94 18.80
C ALA A 224 -11.91 6.14 18.86
N SER A 225 -11.44 7.27 19.39
CA SER A 225 -12.22 8.50 19.51
C SER A 225 -11.41 9.72 19.07
N ILE A 226 -12.07 10.69 18.47
CA ILE A 226 -11.50 11.98 18.12
C ILE A 226 -11.84 12.94 19.26
N ASP A 227 -10.85 13.73 19.70
CA ASP A 227 -11.05 14.76 20.71
C ASP A 227 -12.18 15.71 20.31
N GLU A 228 -13.11 15.99 21.22
CA GLU A 228 -14.30 16.81 20.95
C GLU A 228 -13.96 18.27 20.59
N SER A 229 -12.77 18.75 20.96
CA SER A 229 -12.28 20.10 20.59
C SER A 229 -11.90 20.22 19.12
N ILE A 230 -11.72 19.10 18.41
CA ILE A 230 -11.34 19.08 17.00
C ILE A 230 -12.57 19.29 16.12
N GLU A 231 -12.56 20.33 15.30
CA GLU A 231 -13.57 20.59 14.29
C GLU A 231 -13.45 19.61 13.12
N ARG A 232 -14.01 18.42 13.27
CA ARG A 232 -13.92 17.31 12.30
C ARG A 232 -14.40 17.66 10.90
N GLU A 233 -15.29 18.64 10.76
CA GLU A 233 -15.81 19.11 9.48
C GLU A 233 -14.74 19.80 8.60
N ARG A 234 -13.65 20.26 9.18
CA ARG A 234 -12.50 20.79 8.46
C ARG A 234 -11.77 19.73 7.62
N VAL A 235 -11.92 18.45 7.95
CA VAL A 235 -11.26 17.36 7.23
C VAL A 235 -12.14 16.82 6.11
N GLN A 236 -11.55 16.60 4.93
CA GLN A 236 -12.20 15.95 3.81
C GLN A 236 -11.34 14.78 3.32
N PHE A 237 -11.93 13.58 3.32
CA PHE A 237 -11.27 12.34 2.91
C PHE A 237 -11.60 11.98 1.46
N TYR A 238 -10.60 11.55 0.71
CA TYR A 238 -10.73 11.09 -0.66
C TYR A 238 -9.91 9.83 -0.89
N GLN A 239 -10.47 8.89 -1.64
CA GLN A 239 -9.69 7.79 -2.18
C GLN A 239 -8.92 8.28 -3.41
N GLY A 240 -7.63 7.93 -3.53
CA GLY A 240 -6.84 8.29 -4.70
C GLY A 240 -5.39 7.84 -4.61
N ASP A 241 -4.67 8.03 -5.72
CA ASP A 241 -3.24 7.74 -5.83
C ASP A 241 -2.41 8.99 -5.58
N ALA A 242 -1.58 8.96 -4.55
CA ALA A 242 -0.66 10.05 -4.24
C ALA A 242 0.37 10.33 -5.35
N SER A 243 0.63 9.35 -6.24
CA SER A 243 1.49 9.55 -7.41
C SER A 243 0.79 10.32 -8.54
N ASN A 244 -0.53 10.49 -8.47
CA ASN A 244 -1.32 11.17 -9.52
C ASN A 244 -2.51 11.95 -8.94
N LEU A 245 -2.23 13.04 -8.25
CA LEU A 245 -3.26 13.89 -7.61
C LEU A 245 -4.23 14.52 -8.60
N SER A 246 -3.84 14.65 -9.87
CA SER A 246 -4.69 15.23 -10.91
C SER A 246 -5.92 14.38 -11.24
N GLU A 247 -5.89 13.07 -10.97
CA GLU A 247 -7.05 12.19 -11.13
C GLU A 247 -8.11 12.42 -10.05
N THR A 248 -7.73 12.98 -8.90
CA THR A 248 -8.67 13.37 -7.86
C THR A 248 -9.04 14.84 -8.07
N SER A 249 -10.02 15.12 -8.94
CA SER A 249 -10.43 16.47 -9.37
C SER A 249 -10.61 17.44 -8.21
N LYS A 250 -11.17 16.95 -7.10
CA LYS A 250 -11.45 17.76 -5.91
C LYS A 250 -10.20 18.26 -5.17
N ILE A 251 -9.04 17.60 -5.31
CA ILE A 251 -7.78 18.12 -4.76
C ILE A 251 -7.33 19.34 -5.56
N LYS A 252 -7.41 19.26 -6.88
CA LYS A 252 -7.05 20.37 -7.77
C LYS A 252 -7.97 21.57 -7.62
N GLU A 253 -9.26 21.35 -7.45
CA GLU A 253 -10.27 22.42 -7.26
C GLU A 253 -10.04 23.24 -5.98
N ARG A 254 -9.36 22.67 -4.97
CA ARG A 254 -9.08 23.35 -3.70
C ARG A 254 -7.95 24.37 -3.76
N GLY A 255 -7.16 24.36 -4.83
CA GLY A 255 -6.01 25.28 -5.00
C GLY A 255 -4.77 24.84 -4.23
N LEU A 256 -3.87 25.78 -3.93
CA LEU A 256 -2.58 25.50 -3.32
C LEU A 256 -2.69 25.26 -1.81
N TYR A 257 -1.86 24.37 -1.29
CA TYR A 257 -1.74 24.05 0.12
C TYR A 257 -0.61 24.83 0.78
N ASP A 258 -0.75 25.09 2.08
CA ASP A 258 0.30 25.70 2.93
C ASP A 258 1.29 24.66 3.43
N ALA A 259 0.78 23.45 3.66
CA ALA A 259 1.58 22.33 4.16
C ALA A 259 1.10 21.02 3.57
N ILE A 260 2.05 20.14 3.28
CA ILE A 260 1.83 18.77 2.79
C ILE A 260 2.58 17.79 3.69
N LEU A 261 1.91 16.72 4.10
CA LEU A 261 2.46 15.61 4.86
C LEU A 261 2.53 14.34 3.99
N LEU A 262 3.69 13.68 4.02
CA LEU A 262 3.90 12.31 3.54
C LEU A 262 4.47 11.48 4.69
N SER A 263 3.61 10.81 5.45
CA SER A 263 4.03 10.02 6.60
C SER A 263 4.09 8.53 6.24
N ASN A 264 5.31 7.98 6.19
CA ASN A 264 5.59 6.58 5.82
C ASN A 264 4.97 6.12 4.49
N LEU A 265 4.80 7.05 3.56
CA LEU A 265 4.14 6.82 2.29
C LEU A 265 5.11 6.54 1.13
N LEU A 266 6.21 7.30 1.00
CA LEU A 266 7.05 7.25 -0.21
C LEU A 266 7.52 5.84 -0.56
N CYS A 267 7.94 5.06 0.42
CA CYS A 267 8.40 3.67 0.22
C CYS A 267 7.25 2.66 -0.01
N ARG A 268 6.03 3.13 -0.20
CA ARG A 268 4.84 2.35 -0.55
C ARG A 268 4.25 2.74 -1.90
N LEU A 269 4.80 3.75 -2.55
CA LEU A 269 4.37 4.20 -3.88
C LEU A 269 5.11 3.45 -4.98
N SER A 270 4.42 3.08 -6.04
CA SER A 270 5.05 2.52 -7.25
C SER A 270 5.94 3.54 -7.96
N HIS A 271 5.60 4.83 -7.86
CA HIS A 271 6.31 5.94 -8.49
C HIS A 271 6.55 7.11 -7.52
N PRO A 272 7.44 6.96 -6.49
CA PRO A 272 7.67 8.01 -5.49
C PRO A 272 8.20 9.31 -6.12
N ASN A 273 9.01 9.23 -7.18
CA ASN A 273 9.46 10.41 -7.94
C ASN A 273 8.30 11.21 -8.52
N LYS A 274 7.28 10.55 -9.09
CA LYS A 274 6.10 11.24 -9.62
C LYS A 274 5.32 11.96 -8.52
N CYS A 275 5.24 11.37 -7.34
CA CYS A 275 4.62 12.01 -6.19
C CYS A 275 5.35 13.32 -5.84
N LEU A 276 6.67 13.30 -5.69
CA LEU A 276 7.45 14.49 -5.35
C LEU A 276 7.45 15.56 -6.46
N GLN A 277 7.44 15.16 -7.72
CA GLN A 277 7.39 16.08 -8.86
C GLN A 277 6.12 16.93 -8.89
N GLN A 278 5.02 16.47 -8.30
CA GLN A 278 3.77 17.23 -8.21
C GLN A 278 3.87 18.45 -7.29
N PHE A 279 4.93 18.57 -6.50
CA PHE A 279 5.17 19.69 -5.59
C PHE A 279 6.26 20.65 -6.08
N SER A 280 7.00 20.27 -7.13
CA SER A 280 8.16 21.01 -7.65
C SER A 280 8.01 21.51 -9.09
N GLY A 281 6.84 21.34 -9.71
CA GLY A 281 6.60 21.66 -11.11
C GLY A 281 5.55 22.75 -11.35
N SER A 282 5.19 22.96 -12.61
CA SER A 282 4.22 23.96 -13.06
C SER A 282 2.76 23.65 -12.68
N ASN A 283 2.44 22.41 -12.28
CA ASN A 283 1.13 21.99 -11.77
C ASN A 283 1.20 21.78 -10.26
N ASP A 284 1.69 22.76 -9.58
CA ASP A 284 1.98 22.75 -8.15
C ASP A 284 0.74 22.61 -7.28
N TYR A 285 0.88 21.82 -6.21
CA TYR A 285 -0.09 21.75 -5.12
C TYR A 285 0.36 22.51 -3.87
N LEU A 286 1.66 22.85 -3.74
CA LEU A 286 2.21 23.56 -2.60
C LEU A 286 2.57 24.99 -2.98
N ARG A 287 2.12 25.97 -2.20
CA ARG A 287 2.45 27.38 -2.43
C ARG A 287 3.93 27.68 -2.15
N SER A 288 4.46 28.76 -2.73
CA SER A 288 5.79 29.29 -2.35
C SER A 288 5.80 29.64 -0.86
N GLY A 289 6.86 29.30 -0.14
CA GLY A 289 6.93 29.39 1.32
C GLY A 289 6.23 28.25 2.07
N GLY A 290 5.47 27.41 1.37
CA GLY A 290 4.78 26.26 1.96
C GLY A 290 5.73 25.16 2.43
N ILE A 291 5.25 24.30 3.32
CA ILE A 291 6.03 23.26 4.00
C ILE A 291 5.68 21.88 3.47
N LEU A 292 6.70 21.09 3.19
CA LEU A 292 6.60 19.67 2.91
C LEU A 292 7.30 18.89 4.03
N VAL A 293 6.56 18.05 4.74
CA VAL A 293 7.08 17.12 5.74
C VAL A 293 7.06 15.72 5.17
N ILE A 294 8.21 15.08 5.17
CA ILE A 294 8.39 13.69 4.72
C ILE A 294 8.91 12.88 5.88
N ALA A 295 8.20 11.83 6.27
CA ALA A 295 8.68 10.79 7.17
C ALA A 295 8.79 9.48 6.37
N SER A 296 9.90 8.77 6.45
CA SER A 296 10.10 7.50 5.75
C SER A 296 11.03 6.58 6.53
N PRO A 297 10.63 5.31 6.76
CA PRO A 297 11.53 4.29 7.30
C PRO A 297 12.49 3.76 6.21
N ASN A 298 12.34 4.23 4.96
CA ASN A 298 13.11 3.79 3.80
C ASN A 298 13.07 2.27 3.57
N THR A 299 11.97 1.63 3.99
CA THR A 299 11.73 0.20 3.79
C THR A 299 11.18 -0.03 2.39
N TRP A 300 12.05 -0.01 1.41
CA TRP A 300 11.72 -0.26 0.02
C TRP A 300 11.46 -1.74 -0.20
N LEU A 301 10.29 -2.08 -0.74
CA LEU A 301 9.86 -3.45 -1.05
C LEU A 301 9.37 -3.50 -2.49
N GLU A 302 9.91 -4.43 -3.28
CA GLU A 302 9.59 -4.57 -4.71
C GLU A 302 8.10 -4.79 -4.99
N GLN A 303 7.38 -5.37 -4.05
CA GLN A 303 5.91 -5.53 -4.14
C GLN A 303 5.15 -4.19 -4.21
N PHE A 304 5.73 -3.09 -3.74
CA PHE A 304 5.14 -1.75 -3.82
C PHE A 304 5.86 -0.86 -4.83
N THR A 305 7.19 -0.85 -4.77
CA THR A 305 8.03 0.06 -5.55
C THR A 305 9.02 -0.78 -6.36
N PRO A 306 9.04 -0.72 -7.70
CA PRO A 306 10.11 -1.32 -8.49
C PRO A 306 11.49 -0.81 -8.06
N GLN A 307 12.51 -1.67 -8.03
CA GLN A 307 13.87 -1.29 -7.59
C GLN A 307 14.43 -0.06 -8.32
N THR A 308 14.09 0.10 -9.60
CA THR A 308 14.52 1.25 -10.42
C THR A 308 13.95 2.59 -9.93
N ASN A 309 12.94 2.55 -9.07
CA ASN A 309 12.26 3.74 -8.54
C ASN A 309 12.58 4.00 -7.06
N PHE A 310 13.46 3.21 -6.44
CA PHE A 310 13.86 3.42 -5.05
C PHE A 310 14.57 4.77 -4.89
N LEU A 311 14.16 5.52 -3.86
CA LEU A 311 14.81 6.77 -3.44
C LEU A 311 15.76 6.47 -2.28
N ASP A 312 16.56 5.44 -2.41
CA ASP A 312 17.44 4.95 -1.38
C ASP A 312 18.85 5.59 -1.45
N GLY A 313 19.58 5.40 -0.39
CA GLY A 313 20.97 5.81 -0.26
C GLY A 313 21.71 4.90 0.73
N LYS A 314 23.04 4.84 0.62
CA LYS A 314 23.88 4.02 1.52
C LYS A 314 23.91 4.51 2.97
N SER A 315 23.38 5.71 3.23
CA SER A 315 23.26 6.32 4.56
C SER A 315 22.06 7.25 4.61
N SER A 316 21.64 7.65 5.81
CA SER A 316 20.60 8.67 6.01
C SER A 316 20.91 9.97 5.26
N GLU A 317 22.18 10.41 5.27
CA GLU A 317 22.63 11.59 4.55
C GLU A 317 22.51 11.41 3.02
N ALA A 318 22.88 10.25 2.49
CA ALA A 318 22.77 9.96 1.05
C ALA A 318 21.30 9.97 0.60
N THR A 319 20.38 9.47 1.40
CA THR A 319 18.93 9.53 1.13
C THR A 319 18.43 10.98 1.11
N ILE A 320 18.81 11.79 2.10
CA ILE A 320 18.45 13.22 2.13
C ILE A 320 19.04 13.98 0.92
N ASN A 321 20.27 13.69 0.53
CA ASN A 321 20.88 14.29 -0.66
C ASN A 321 20.15 13.90 -1.95
N HIS A 322 19.65 12.67 -2.06
CA HIS A 322 18.81 12.25 -3.17
C HIS A 322 17.48 13.01 -3.19
N LEU A 323 16.81 13.14 -2.04
CA LEU A 323 15.60 13.95 -1.93
C LEU A 323 15.87 15.43 -2.27
N ALA A 324 16.98 16.01 -1.81
CA ALA A 324 17.37 17.38 -2.12
C ALA A 324 17.59 17.63 -3.62
N HIS A 325 18.10 16.64 -4.34
CA HIS A 325 18.23 16.73 -5.80
C HIS A 325 16.84 16.79 -6.48
N LEU A 326 15.90 15.97 -6.04
CA LEU A 326 14.53 15.95 -6.57
C LEU A 326 13.75 17.22 -6.17
N LEU A 327 14.01 17.72 -4.97
CA LEU A 327 13.38 18.92 -4.39
C LEU A 327 14.28 20.16 -4.55
N SER A 328 14.89 20.36 -5.73
CA SER A 328 15.88 21.41 -5.98
C SER A 328 15.38 22.85 -5.74
N ASN A 329 14.06 23.05 -5.84
CA ASN A 329 13.38 24.31 -5.53
C ASN A 329 12.89 24.43 -4.07
N PHE A 330 13.38 23.53 -3.20
CA PHE A 330 13.11 23.57 -1.76
C PHE A 330 14.38 23.87 -0.96
N GLU A 331 14.19 24.34 0.25
CA GLU A 331 15.18 24.49 1.28
C GLU A 331 14.94 23.44 2.36
N LEU A 332 15.96 22.65 2.70
CA LEU A 332 15.89 21.71 3.81
C LEU A 332 16.00 22.50 5.13
N LEU A 333 14.97 22.43 5.98
CA LEU A 333 14.93 23.15 7.25
C LEU A 333 15.36 22.27 8.42
N LYS A 334 15.03 20.99 8.38
CA LYS A 334 15.29 20.05 9.49
C LYS A 334 15.35 18.63 9.01
N THR A 335 16.18 17.81 9.68
CA THR A 335 16.14 16.35 9.64
C THR A 335 16.22 15.78 11.04
N GLU A 336 15.57 14.67 11.28
CA GLU A 336 15.67 13.91 12.52
C GLU A 336 15.28 12.45 12.28
N ASP A 337 15.79 11.55 13.12
CA ASP A 337 15.37 10.14 13.17
C ASP A 337 14.40 9.98 14.34
N LEU A 338 13.21 9.41 14.08
CA LEU A 338 12.19 9.17 15.07
C LEU A 338 11.95 7.67 15.23
N PRO A 339 12.36 7.06 16.35
CA PRO A 339 11.95 5.70 16.66
C PRO A 339 10.51 5.69 17.19
N PHE A 340 9.71 4.73 16.73
CA PHE A 340 8.37 4.46 17.24
C PHE A 340 8.04 2.97 17.09
N MET A 341 6.97 2.54 17.73
CA MET A 341 6.57 1.13 17.78
C MET A 341 5.17 0.96 17.21
N ILE A 342 4.99 -0.12 16.46
CA ILE A 342 3.67 -0.60 16.08
C ILE A 342 3.43 -1.95 16.74
N ARG A 343 2.35 -2.07 17.50
CA ARG A 343 1.96 -3.32 18.15
C ARG A 343 1.21 -4.20 17.15
N GLU A 344 1.75 -5.38 16.86
CA GLU A 344 1.03 -6.40 16.08
C GLU A 344 0.12 -7.25 16.99
N HIS A 345 0.64 -7.65 18.15
CA HIS A 345 -0.12 -8.33 19.19
C HIS A 345 0.64 -8.21 20.55
N ARG A 346 0.07 -8.75 21.61
CA ARG A 346 0.58 -8.60 22.98
C ARG A 346 2.10 -8.81 23.14
N ARG A 347 2.71 -9.73 22.37
CA ARG A 347 4.13 -10.12 22.50
C ARG A 347 4.95 -9.83 21.24
N LYS A 348 4.41 -9.08 20.27
CA LYS A 348 5.13 -8.75 19.04
C LYS A 348 4.91 -7.29 18.67
N TYR A 349 6.01 -6.59 18.55
CA TYR A 349 6.08 -5.18 18.20
C TYR A 349 7.06 -4.98 17.04
N GLU A 350 6.73 -4.13 16.10
CA GLU A 350 7.66 -3.61 15.10
C GLU A 350 8.29 -2.33 15.64
N LEU A 351 9.61 -2.32 15.84
CA LEU A 351 10.38 -1.11 16.05
C LEU A 351 10.71 -0.51 14.68
N ILE A 352 10.26 0.70 14.43
CA ILE A 352 10.51 1.43 13.20
C ILE A 352 11.25 2.72 13.56
N ILE A 353 12.24 3.09 12.73
CA ILE A 353 12.91 4.39 12.82
C ILE A 353 12.65 5.11 11.51
N SER A 354 11.78 6.12 11.54
CA SER A 354 11.53 6.94 10.36
C SER A 354 12.46 8.15 10.34
N GLN A 355 13.14 8.34 9.23
CA GLN A 355 13.84 9.57 8.93
C GLN A 355 12.81 10.63 8.55
N ILE A 356 12.74 11.70 9.34
CA ILE A 356 11.87 12.84 9.07
C ILE A 356 12.68 13.97 8.46
N SER A 357 12.14 14.60 7.43
CA SER A 357 12.72 15.80 6.81
C SER A 357 11.65 16.85 6.58
N VAL A 358 11.98 18.10 6.85
CA VAL A 358 11.12 19.27 6.68
C VAL A 358 11.72 20.19 5.63
N TRP A 359 10.93 20.49 4.62
CA TRP A 359 11.34 21.26 3.46
C TRP A 359 10.44 22.46 3.27
N ARG A 360 11.02 23.63 2.92
CA ARG A 360 10.29 24.83 2.54
C ARG A 360 10.45 25.09 1.05
N LYS A 361 9.34 25.27 0.36
CA LYS A 361 9.36 25.68 -1.04
C LYS A 361 9.84 27.11 -1.19
N LYS A 362 10.81 27.35 -2.09
CA LYS A 362 11.37 28.67 -2.41
C LYS A 362 10.40 29.54 -3.20
#